data_8260fe1143dc94785305434544e43fbf
#
_entry.id   8260fe1143dc94785305434544e43fbf
#
_cell.length_a   1.000
_cell.length_b   1.000
_cell.length_c   1.000
_cell.angle_alpha   90.00
_cell.angle_beta   90.00
_cell.angle_gamma   90.00
#
_symmetry.space_group_name_H-M   'P 1'
#
loop_
_entity.id
_entity.type
_entity.pdbx_description
1 polymer ?
#
loop_
_entity_poly.entity_id
_entity_poly.type
_entity_poly.pdbx_seq_one_letter_code
_entity_poly.pdbx_strand_id
1 'polypeptide(L)'
;MSEAEEIILCGIEHAELLAEMHSRSFAGAAWNAKDFLELLVQKTNKGFIYCNNRKPVGFIIWQEVVGEAEILTFCVDPDFRRLGYSTNIIAKLFEYLNQVSVNKMFLEVSEDNIIALSLYKAMGFVEIARRSKYYHKPDGSTVDAVIMSADI
;
A
#
# COMPACT_ATOMS: atom_id res chain seq x y z
N MET A 1 -6.83 3.44 -28.05
CA MET A 1 -7.90 3.12 -27.07
C MET A 1 -7.37 3.28 -25.66
N SER A 2 -8.08 4.02 -24.84
CA SER A 2 -7.74 4.08 -23.43
C SER A 2 -8.09 2.74 -22.76
N GLU A 3 -7.19 2.27 -21.91
CA GLU A 3 -7.45 1.10 -21.09
C GLU A 3 -8.55 1.42 -20.06
N ALA A 4 -9.42 0.46 -19.79
CA ALA A 4 -10.49 0.64 -18.83
C ALA A 4 -9.95 0.44 -17.41
N GLU A 5 -9.82 1.54 -16.68
CA GLU A 5 -9.47 1.53 -15.27
C GLU A 5 -10.72 1.35 -14.42
N GLU A 6 -10.62 0.55 -13.37
CA GLU A 6 -11.68 0.36 -12.41
C GLU A 6 -11.12 0.28 -11.01
N ILE A 7 -11.79 0.94 -10.07
CA ILE A 7 -11.45 0.88 -8.66
C ILE A 7 -12.56 0.16 -7.92
N ILE A 8 -12.20 -0.93 -7.24
CA ILE A 8 -13.13 -1.72 -6.43
C ILE A 8 -12.79 -1.48 -4.97
N LEU A 9 -13.74 -0.93 -4.21
CA LEU A 9 -13.56 -0.75 -2.77
C LEU A 9 -13.48 -2.11 -2.10
N CYS A 10 -12.48 -2.29 -1.23
CA CYS A 10 -12.28 -3.55 -0.53
C CYS A 10 -13.36 -3.77 0.53
N GLY A 11 -13.93 -4.97 0.53
CA GLY A 11 -14.76 -5.50 1.58
C GLY A 11 -14.21 -6.83 2.04
N ILE A 12 -14.80 -7.41 3.09
CA ILE A 12 -14.36 -8.70 3.64
C ILE A 12 -14.44 -9.83 2.61
N GLU A 13 -15.33 -9.73 1.62
CA GLU A 13 -15.46 -10.68 0.52
C GLU A 13 -14.22 -10.75 -0.39
N HIS A 14 -13.33 -9.76 -0.30
CA HIS A 14 -12.11 -9.71 -1.11
C HIS A 14 -10.88 -10.30 -0.41
N ALA A 15 -11.03 -10.81 0.82
CA ALA A 15 -9.87 -11.26 1.62
C ALA A 15 -9.01 -12.33 0.92
N GLU A 16 -9.65 -13.29 0.25
CA GLU A 16 -8.91 -14.34 -0.47
C GLU A 16 -8.16 -13.78 -1.69
N LEU A 17 -8.78 -12.89 -2.45
CA LEU A 17 -8.15 -12.25 -3.60
C LEU A 17 -6.95 -11.40 -3.16
N LEU A 18 -7.10 -10.62 -2.09
CA LEU A 18 -6.02 -9.80 -1.55
C LEU A 18 -4.86 -10.67 -1.07
N ALA A 19 -5.15 -11.78 -0.40
CA ALA A 19 -4.12 -12.71 0.04
C ALA A 19 -3.35 -13.32 -1.14
N GLU A 20 -4.04 -13.69 -2.20
CA GLU A 20 -3.41 -14.21 -3.41
C GLU A 20 -2.51 -13.16 -4.06
N MET A 21 -3.00 -11.94 -4.22
CA MET A 21 -2.21 -10.83 -4.78
C MET A 21 -0.99 -10.53 -3.92
N HIS A 22 -1.16 -10.52 -2.61
CA HIS A 22 -0.08 -10.24 -1.65
C HIS A 22 1.00 -11.33 -1.74
N SER A 23 0.60 -12.61 -1.85
CA SER A 23 1.54 -13.73 -1.94
C SER A 23 2.42 -13.66 -3.19
N ARG A 24 1.91 -13.13 -4.28
CA ARG A 24 2.68 -12.94 -5.53
C ARG A 24 3.75 -11.86 -5.39
N SER A 25 3.54 -10.90 -4.50
CA SER A 25 4.45 -9.76 -4.30
C SER A 25 5.40 -9.94 -3.12
N PHE A 26 5.00 -10.69 -2.10
CA PHE A 26 5.73 -10.82 -0.83
C PHE A 26 5.95 -12.30 -0.48
N ALA A 27 6.58 -13.05 -1.39
CA ALA A 27 6.86 -14.47 -1.17
C ALA A 27 7.61 -14.71 0.15
N GLY A 28 7.09 -15.63 0.98
CA GLY A 28 7.69 -15.98 2.27
C GLY A 28 7.29 -15.06 3.43
N ALA A 29 6.69 -13.91 3.16
CA ALA A 29 6.23 -12.96 4.17
C ALA A 29 4.78 -12.51 3.92
N ALA A 30 4.05 -13.26 3.11
CA ALA A 30 2.70 -12.89 2.70
C ALA A 30 1.69 -13.05 3.83
N TRP A 31 0.71 -12.16 3.87
CA TRP A 31 -0.46 -12.29 4.74
C TRP A 31 -1.44 -13.27 4.11
N ASN A 32 -2.15 -14.03 4.94
CA ASN A 32 -3.17 -14.96 4.49
C ASN A 32 -4.56 -14.29 4.48
N ALA A 33 -5.57 -15.02 4.01
CA ALA A 33 -6.94 -14.50 3.94
C ALA A 33 -7.49 -14.10 5.31
N LYS A 34 -7.13 -14.83 6.37
CA LYS A 34 -7.55 -14.51 7.74
C LYS A 34 -6.99 -13.14 8.18
N ASP A 35 -5.72 -12.87 7.85
CA ASP A 35 -5.09 -11.59 8.18
C ASP A 35 -5.81 -10.44 7.49
N PHE A 36 -6.16 -10.57 6.22
CA PHE A 36 -6.91 -9.55 5.49
C PHE A 36 -8.32 -9.39 6.03
N LEU A 37 -8.98 -10.49 6.41
CA LEU A 37 -10.31 -10.43 7.00
C LEU A 37 -10.28 -9.63 8.31
N GLU A 38 -9.33 -9.94 9.20
CA GLU A 38 -9.17 -9.22 10.48
C GLU A 38 -8.89 -7.74 10.25
N LEU A 39 -8.12 -7.41 9.22
CA LEU A 39 -7.82 -6.03 8.87
C LEU A 39 -9.07 -5.29 8.38
N LEU A 40 -9.83 -5.91 7.48
CA LEU A 40 -10.95 -5.26 6.81
C LEU A 40 -12.22 -5.15 7.65
N VAL A 41 -12.37 -5.95 8.72
CA VAL A 41 -13.51 -5.78 9.63
C VAL A 41 -13.41 -4.52 10.49
N GLN A 42 -12.22 -3.94 10.62
CA GLN A 42 -12.04 -2.70 11.37
C GLN A 42 -12.51 -1.52 10.54
N LYS A 43 -13.42 -0.71 11.09
CA LYS A 43 -14.05 0.40 10.38
C LYS A 43 -13.09 1.51 9.95
N THR A 44 -11.97 1.66 10.66
CA THR A 44 -10.94 2.64 10.34
C THR A 44 -10.06 2.23 9.16
N ASN A 45 -10.09 0.96 8.78
CA ASN A 45 -9.30 0.42 7.69
C ASN A 45 -10.13 0.40 6.41
N LYS A 46 -9.56 0.94 5.35
CA LYS A 46 -10.17 1.03 4.03
C LYS A 46 -9.17 0.60 2.98
N GLY A 47 -9.66 0.23 1.84
CA GLY A 47 -8.79 -0.15 0.76
C GLY A 47 -9.50 -0.16 -0.58
N PHE A 48 -8.73 -0.23 -1.65
CA PHE A 48 -9.26 -0.48 -2.97
C PHE A 48 -8.33 -1.39 -3.78
N ILE A 49 -8.94 -2.11 -4.70
CA ILE A 49 -8.25 -2.90 -5.71
C ILE A 49 -8.31 -2.11 -7.01
N TYR A 50 -7.15 -1.93 -7.60
CA TYR A 50 -7.02 -1.25 -8.89
C TYR A 50 -7.01 -2.30 -9.99
N CYS A 51 -7.95 -2.19 -10.92
CA CYS A 51 -8.08 -3.10 -12.05
C CYS A 51 -7.85 -2.37 -13.36
N ASN A 52 -7.29 -3.07 -14.33
CA ASN A 52 -7.18 -2.59 -15.70
C ASN A 52 -7.70 -3.70 -16.63
N ASN A 53 -8.66 -3.35 -17.50
CA ASN A 53 -9.33 -4.31 -18.37
C ASN A 53 -9.87 -5.52 -17.59
N ARG A 54 -10.48 -5.27 -16.43
CA ARG A 54 -11.07 -6.26 -15.52
C ARG A 54 -10.07 -7.19 -14.85
N LYS A 55 -8.78 -6.88 -14.94
CA LYS A 55 -7.72 -7.65 -14.25
C LYS A 55 -7.23 -6.88 -13.03
N PRO A 56 -7.19 -7.51 -11.85
CA PRO A 56 -6.57 -6.89 -10.68
C PRO A 56 -5.08 -6.65 -10.94
N VAL A 57 -4.65 -5.41 -10.79
CA VAL A 57 -3.26 -4.97 -11.04
C VAL A 57 -2.52 -4.75 -9.74
N GLY A 58 -3.22 -4.22 -8.75
CA GLY A 58 -2.64 -3.92 -7.44
C GLY A 58 -3.72 -3.53 -6.47
N PHE A 59 -3.32 -3.31 -5.23
CA PHE A 59 -4.23 -2.82 -4.19
C PHE A 59 -3.49 -1.97 -3.18
N ILE A 60 -4.25 -1.18 -2.43
CA ILE A 60 -3.73 -0.40 -1.31
C ILE A 60 -4.75 -0.43 -0.17
N ILE A 61 -4.26 -0.61 1.05
CA ILE A 61 -5.08 -0.57 2.27
C ILE A 61 -4.46 0.45 3.21
N TRP A 62 -5.30 1.29 3.79
CA TRP A 62 -4.88 2.34 4.71
C TRP A 62 -5.83 2.42 5.90
N GLN A 63 -5.35 3.04 6.97
CA GLN A 63 -6.15 3.36 8.14
C GLN A 63 -6.41 4.86 8.17
N GLU A 64 -7.65 5.26 8.42
CA GLU A 64 -8.03 6.66 8.61
C GLU A 64 -8.35 6.92 10.07
N VAL A 65 -7.68 7.90 10.68
CA VAL A 65 -7.94 8.34 12.03
C VAL A 65 -7.84 9.87 12.08
N VAL A 66 -8.95 10.53 12.29
CA VAL A 66 -9.09 11.98 12.51
C VAL A 66 -8.12 12.84 11.68
N GLY A 67 -8.39 12.98 10.38
CA GLY A 67 -7.61 13.85 9.49
C GLY A 67 -6.29 13.30 9.03
N GLU A 68 -5.92 12.09 9.45
CA GLU A 68 -4.69 11.42 9.07
C GLU A 68 -4.97 10.05 8.47
N ALA A 69 -4.08 9.57 7.60
CA ALA A 69 -4.13 8.22 7.06
C ALA A 69 -2.76 7.58 7.13
N GLU A 70 -2.72 6.27 7.33
CA GLU A 70 -1.50 5.48 7.30
C GLU A 70 -1.66 4.35 6.29
N ILE A 71 -0.73 4.23 5.35
CA ILE A 71 -0.70 3.10 4.43
C ILE A 71 -0.25 1.86 5.21
N LEU A 72 -1.11 0.84 5.23
CA LEU A 72 -0.84 -0.42 5.93
C LEU A 72 -0.19 -1.46 5.02
N THR A 73 -0.67 -1.57 3.78
CA THR A 73 -0.10 -2.46 2.78
C THR A 73 -0.45 -1.95 1.38
N PHE A 74 0.47 -2.16 0.45
CA PHE A 74 0.36 -1.69 -0.91
C PHE A 74 1.20 -2.60 -1.81
N CYS A 75 0.64 -3.06 -2.89
CA CYS A 75 1.41 -3.81 -3.88
C CYS A 75 0.86 -3.64 -5.29
N VAL A 76 1.75 -3.83 -6.26
CA VAL A 76 1.42 -3.99 -7.66
C VAL A 76 1.85 -5.40 -8.07
N ASP A 77 0.97 -6.13 -8.74
CA ASP A 77 1.26 -7.48 -9.21
C ASP A 77 2.54 -7.49 -10.05
N PRO A 78 3.42 -8.48 -9.86
CA PRO A 78 4.68 -8.56 -10.61
C PRO A 78 4.54 -8.46 -12.13
N ASP A 79 3.45 -8.98 -12.70
CA ASP A 79 3.21 -8.94 -14.14
C ASP A 79 2.87 -7.53 -14.67
N PHE A 80 2.55 -6.60 -13.77
CA PHE A 80 2.15 -5.24 -14.11
C PHE A 80 3.13 -4.17 -13.62
N ARG A 81 4.32 -4.57 -13.17
CA ARG A 81 5.34 -3.62 -12.71
C ARG A 81 5.98 -2.86 -13.85
N ARG A 82 6.56 -1.70 -13.53
CA ARG A 82 7.25 -0.80 -14.48
C ARG A 82 6.33 -0.21 -15.56
N LEU A 83 5.01 -0.16 -15.28
CA LEU A 83 4.01 0.42 -16.18
C LEU A 83 3.35 1.68 -15.59
N GLY A 84 3.87 2.17 -14.45
CA GLY A 84 3.34 3.38 -13.83
C GLY A 84 2.14 3.17 -12.91
N TYR A 85 1.71 1.95 -12.67
CA TYR A 85 0.53 1.66 -11.85
C TYR A 85 0.71 2.06 -10.38
N SER A 86 1.91 1.92 -9.82
CA SER A 86 2.18 2.36 -8.44
C SER A 86 1.86 3.84 -8.25
N THR A 87 2.31 4.68 -9.17
CA THR A 87 2.03 6.10 -9.16
C THR A 87 0.53 6.37 -9.31
N ASN A 88 -0.15 5.65 -10.21
CA ASN A 88 -1.58 5.81 -10.42
C ASN A 88 -2.39 5.45 -9.18
N ILE A 89 -2.03 4.36 -8.50
CA ILE A 89 -2.71 3.91 -7.29
C ILE A 89 -2.56 4.95 -6.17
N ILE A 90 -1.35 5.44 -5.93
CA ILE A 90 -1.12 6.46 -4.89
C ILE A 90 -1.83 7.77 -5.24
N ALA A 91 -1.82 8.19 -6.51
CA ALA A 91 -2.52 9.38 -6.94
C ALA A 91 -4.04 9.27 -6.70
N LYS A 92 -4.63 8.11 -6.97
CA LYS A 92 -6.03 7.84 -6.69
C LYS A 92 -6.34 7.90 -5.19
N LEU A 93 -5.43 7.38 -4.37
CA LEU A 93 -5.58 7.47 -2.92
C LEU A 93 -5.54 8.92 -2.44
N PHE A 94 -4.60 9.72 -2.94
CA PHE A 94 -4.53 11.15 -2.61
C PHE A 94 -5.84 11.88 -2.97
N GLU A 95 -6.38 11.60 -4.15
CA GLU A 95 -7.65 12.17 -4.61
C GLU A 95 -8.79 11.85 -3.63
N TYR A 96 -8.91 10.57 -3.27
CA TYR A 96 -9.93 10.13 -2.31
C TYR A 96 -9.75 10.82 -0.95
N LEU A 97 -8.53 10.81 -0.40
CA LEU A 97 -8.25 11.36 0.92
C LEU A 97 -8.49 12.87 0.98
N ASN A 98 -8.19 13.57 -0.09
CA ASN A 98 -8.47 15.00 -0.19
C ASN A 98 -9.98 15.29 -0.11
N GLN A 99 -10.80 14.43 -0.72
CA GLN A 99 -12.26 14.56 -0.70
C GLN A 99 -12.87 14.33 0.69
N VAL A 100 -12.23 13.50 1.52
CA VAL A 100 -12.72 13.18 2.87
C VAL A 100 -12.00 13.96 3.96
N SER A 101 -11.33 15.05 3.60
CA SER A 101 -10.67 15.97 4.53
C SER A 101 -9.53 15.32 5.34
N VAL A 102 -8.88 14.33 4.79
CA VAL A 102 -7.60 13.81 5.29
C VAL A 102 -6.49 14.66 4.68
N ASN A 103 -5.66 15.26 5.52
CA ASN A 103 -4.64 16.20 5.08
C ASN A 103 -3.20 15.72 5.30
N LYS A 104 -3.01 14.56 5.89
CA LYS A 104 -1.68 14.02 6.14
C LYS A 104 -1.68 12.51 6.02
N MET A 105 -0.67 11.97 5.34
CA MET A 105 -0.51 10.55 5.13
C MET A 105 0.86 10.08 5.63
N PHE A 106 0.87 8.91 6.28
CA PHE A 106 2.07 8.27 6.79
C PHE A 106 2.26 6.89 6.18
N LEU A 107 3.49 6.44 6.14
CA LEU A 107 3.84 5.08 5.81
C LEU A 107 5.14 4.67 6.49
N GLU A 108 5.38 3.37 6.55
CA GLU A 108 6.63 2.79 7.03
C GLU A 108 7.18 1.88 5.94
N VAL A 109 8.47 1.99 5.66
CA VAL A 109 9.14 1.23 4.62
C VAL A 109 10.53 0.82 5.09
N SER A 110 10.99 -0.37 4.68
CA SER A 110 12.36 -0.81 4.96
C SER A 110 13.37 0.06 4.22
N GLU A 111 14.46 0.45 4.89
CA GLU A 111 15.48 1.32 4.30
C GLU A 111 16.17 0.71 3.07
N ASP A 112 16.17 -0.62 2.95
CA ASP A 112 16.76 -1.31 1.81
C ASP A 112 15.80 -1.46 0.62
N ASN A 113 14.55 -1.06 0.78
CA ASN A 113 13.58 -1.04 -0.32
C ASN A 113 13.74 0.25 -1.13
N ILE A 114 14.81 0.30 -1.92
CA ILE A 114 15.20 1.49 -2.67
C ILE A 114 14.14 1.91 -3.67
N ILE A 115 13.49 0.95 -4.32
CA ILE A 115 12.42 1.20 -5.31
C ILE A 115 11.25 1.91 -4.64
N ALA A 116 10.78 1.39 -3.51
CA ALA A 116 9.67 2.00 -2.77
C ALA A 116 10.03 3.39 -2.24
N LEU A 117 11.23 3.53 -1.66
CA LEU A 117 11.70 4.84 -1.17
C LEU A 117 11.71 5.89 -2.29
N SER A 118 12.21 5.53 -3.46
CA SER A 118 12.24 6.43 -4.63
C SER A 118 10.83 6.82 -5.07
N LEU A 119 9.91 5.85 -5.11
CA LEU A 119 8.52 6.10 -5.45
C LEU A 119 7.88 7.09 -4.47
N TYR A 120 8.01 6.83 -3.18
CA TYR A 120 7.37 7.67 -2.16
C TYR A 120 7.95 9.09 -2.17
N LYS A 121 9.26 9.24 -2.32
CA LYS A 121 9.89 10.55 -2.43
C LYS A 121 9.37 11.31 -3.66
N ALA A 122 9.24 10.62 -4.80
CA ALA A 122 8.70 11.21 -6.02
C ALA A 122 7.24 11.66 -5.85
N MET A 123 6.48 11.01 -4.98
CA MET A 123 5.08 11.35 -4.68
C MET A 123 4.93 12.39 -3.57
N GLY A 124 6.03 12.93 -3.05
CA GLY A 124 6.00 13.99 -2.06
C GLY A 124 6.17 13.58 -0.61
N PHE A 125 6.45 12.30 -0.36
CA PHE A 125 6.75 11.84 1.00
C PHE A 125 8.16 12.23 1.41
N VAL A 126 8.32 12.59 2.69
CA VAL A 126 9.60 12.90 3.31
C VAL A 126 9.82 12.02 4.53
N GLU A 127 11.07 11.68 4.80
CA GLU A 127 11.42 10.92 6.00
C GLU A 127 11.24 11.80 7.24
N ILE A 128 10.54 11.30 8.25
CA ILE A 128 10.30 12.00 9.50
C ILE A 128 10.88 11.29 10.72
N ALA A 129 11.10 9.97 10.64
CA ALA A 129 11.64 9.17 11.75
C ALA A 129 12.19 7.85 11.24
N ARG A 130 12.89 7.14 12.10
CA ARG A 130 13.36 5.77 11.86
C ARG A 130 13.18 4.91 13.08
N ARG A 131 12.89 3.63 12.84
CA ARG A 131 12.98 2.59 13.86
C ARG A 131 14.23 1.77 13.57
N SER A 132 15.24 1.91 14.42
CA SER A 132 16.53 1.24 14.23
C SER A 132 16.37 -0.27 14.35
N LYS A 133 17.00 -1.02 13.42
CA LYS A 133 17.07 -2.48 13.43
C LYS A 133 15.72 -3.16 13.57
N TYR A 134 14.70 -2.61 12.91
CA TYR A 134 13.31 -3.03 13.08
C TYR A 134 12.99 -4.30 12.30
N TYR A 135 13.45 -4.41 11.06
CA TYR A 135 13.21 -5.57 10.21
C TYR A 135 14.37 -6.56 10.33
N HIS A 136 14.03 -7.84 10.53
CA HIS A 136 14.99 -8.94 10.59
C HIS A 136 14.99 -9.69 9.27
N LYS A 137 16.19 -9.88 8.71
CA LYS A 137 16.36 -10.64 7.47
C LYS A 137 16.70 -12.10 7.74
N PRO A 138 16.44 -13.00 6.75
CA PRO A 138 16.77 -14.42 6.90
C PRO A 138 18.24 -14.72 7.18
N ASP A 139 19.15 -13.84 6.77
CA ASP A 139 20.60 -13.99 7.01
C ASP A 139 21.04 -13.53 8.41
N GLY A 140 20.09 -13.09 9.25
CA GLY A 140 20.37 -12.59 10.59
C GLY A 140 20.70 -11.11 10.67
N SER A 141 20.83 -10.41 9.55
CA SER A 141 21.04 -8.97 9.53
C SER A 141 19.73 -8.22 9.83
N THR A 142 19.87 -6.96 10.22
CA THR A 142 18.73 -6.08 10.49
C THR A 142 18.81 -4.82 9.64
N VAL A 143 17.68 -4.23 9.32
CA VAL A 143 17.60 -2.94 8.63
C VAL A 143 16.61 -2.04 9.35
N ASP A 144 16.79 -0.74 9.20
CA ASP A 144 15.89 0.25 9.80
C ASP A 144 14.55 0.29 9.06
N ALA A 145 13.51 0.66 9.79
CA ALA A 145 12.25 1.09 9.21
C ALA A 145 12.28 2.61 9.06
N VAL A 146 11.99 3.10 7.86
CA VAL A 146 11.91 4.53 7.57
C VAL A 146 10.44 4.93 7.64
N ILE A 147 10.12 5.90 8.49
CA ILE A 147 8.78 6.46 8.60
C ILE A 147 8.72 7.72 7.77
N MET A 148 7.76 7.79 6.87
CA MET A 148 7.61 8.90 5.93
C MET A 148 6.23 9.52 6.06
N SER A 149 6.13 10.80 5.73
CA SER A 149 4.85 11.50 5.67
C SER A 149 4.76 12.38 4.44
N ALA A 150 3.52 12.62 4.02
CA ALA A 150 3.20 13.58 2.98
C ALA A 150 1.99 14.40 3.39
N ASP A 151 2.01 15.69 3.04
CA ASP A 151 0.83 16.55 3.15
C ASP A 151 -0.02 16.36 1.89
N ILE A 152 -1.34 16.36 2.08
CA ILE A 152 -2.28 16.14 0.98
C ILE A 152 -2.99 17.45 0.63
#